data_9a23780fb2070032f16b91aeeb919170
#
_entry.id   9a23780fb2070032f16b91aeeb919170
#
_cell.length_a   1.000
_cell.length_b   1.000
_cell.length_c   1.000
_cell.angle_alpha   90.00
_cell.angle_beta   90.00
_cell.angle_gamma   90.00
#
_symmetry.space_group_name_H-M   'P 1'
#
loop_
_entity.id
_entity.type
_entity.pdbx_description
1 polymer ?
#
loop_
_entity_poly.entity_id
_entity_poly.type
_entity_poly.pdbx_seq_one_letter_code
_entity_poly.pdbx_strand_id
1 'polypeptide(L)'
;KHVIAATGVWTERTAALTGAAGGLKVLASKGAHIVVPRDRIDGQMGIISRTEKSVLFIIPWDYYWLIGTTDTPWREASLEHPVATATDVRYLLDQANKLLVRPLRQADVIGFYAGLRPLLQPGAKQGASSAKISREHTVAAPLPGLSVIAGGKLTTYRVMAEDAVDFALGAAAAAKPSITKHLPLLGAEGYDAVRNNAPKLARRYGWDRARTLHLLGRYGSRVLDITDLIDADRSLGQPLAGAGHYLKAEIVYAATHEGVIHLDDVMMSRTRLNHEVPDAGLSASAAIAQLVAPHLGWDQARVEAEVAGYAARVEAERAASLLASDAEAEAARLRAKELTPMEDLGQPGGAGAPGAAAGGAGAPGAAAGGRGEPAASSRRRTGRKGAAK
;
A
#
# COMPACT_ATOMS: atom_id res chain seq x y z
N LYS A 1 13.71 19.60 -18.74
CA LYS A 1 13.44 18.77 -17.55
C LYS A 1 12.22 19.34 -16.83
N HIS A 2 11.35 18.48 -16.34
CA HIS A 2 10.13 18.85 -15.60
C HIS A 2 10.00 17.96 -14.36
N VAL A 3 9.56 18.52 -13.25
CA VAL A 3 9.29 17.81 -12.00
C VAL A 3 7.78 17.74 -11.78
N ILE A 4 7.27 16.58 -11.39
CA ILE A 4 5.88 16.39 -10.99
C ILE A 4 5.87 16.04 -9.52
N ALA A 5 5.32 16.93 -8.68
CA ALA A 5 5.15 16.71 -7.25
C ALA A 5 3.78 16.05 -6.99
N ALA A 6 3.78 14.80 -6.55
CA ALA A 6 2.59 14.02 -6.20
C ALA A 6 2.64 13.64 -4.71
N THR A 7 2.83 14.64 -3.85
CA THR A 7 3.23 14.47 -2.45
C THR A 7 2.05 14.43 -1.46
N GLY A 8 0.81 14.34 -1.95
CA GLY A 8 -0.38 14.10 -1.11
C GLY A 8 -0.54 15.13 -0.01
N VAL A 9 -0.58 14.72 1.26
CA VAL A 9 -0.73 15.62 2.42
C VAL A 9 0.48 16.54 2.62
N TRP A 10 1.64 16.21 2.07
CA TRP A 10 2.87 17.02 2.14
C TRP A 10 3.00 18.05 1.00
N THR A 11 1.95 18.25 0.20
CA THR A 11 1.97 19.17 -0.96
C THR A 11 2.42 20.59 -0.57
N GLU A 12 1.94 21.12 0.54
CA GLU A 12 2.33 22.46 0.99
C GLU A 12 3.80 22.53 1.47
N ARG A 13 4.28 21.49 2.18
CA ARG A 13 5.71 21.39 2.58
C ARG A 13 6.62 21.33 1.35
N THR A 14 6.23 20.53 0.34
CA THR A 14 6.99 20.41 -0.92
C THR A 14 7.00 21.76 -1.68
N ALA A 15 5.87 22.44 -1.73
CA ALA A 15 5.80 23.77 -2.34
C ALA A 15 6.72 24.79 -1.63
N ALA A 16 6.79 24.75 -0.29
CA ALA A 16 7.67 25.62 0.48
C ALA A 16 9.16 25.40 0.14
N LEU A 17 9.60 24.17 -0.13
CA LEU A 17 10.98 23.85 -0.55
C LEU A 17 11.36 24.50 -1.89
N THR A 18 10.39 24.77 -2.74
CA THR A 18 10.63 25.37 -4.07
C THR A 18 10.51 26.89 -4.09
N GLY A 19 10.12 27.52 -2.97
CA GLY A 19 9.85 28.96 -2.90
C GLY A 19 8.60 29.37 -3.68
N ALA A 20 7.77 28.42 -4.14
CA ALA A 20 6.57 28.71 -4.91
C ALA A 20 5.51 29.35 -4.01
N ALA A 21 5.11 30.57 -4.32
CA ALA A 21 3.94 31.20 -3.71
C ALA A 21 2.67 30.81 -4.49
N GLY A 22 1.58 30.45 -3.78
CA GLY A 22 0.28 30.25 -4.42
C GLY A 22 -0.01 28.87 -4.97
N GLY A 23 0.63 27.82 -4.44
CA GLY A 23 0.35 26.42 -4.79
C GLY A 23 -1.04 25.92 -4.32
N LEU A 24 -1.33 24.65 -4.62
CA LEU A 24 -2.54 23.98 -4.16
C LEU A 24 -2.53 23.89 -2.63
N LYS A 25 -3.63 24.29 -1.99
CA LYS A 25 -3.83 24.09 -0.55
C LYS A 25 -4.50 22.75 -0.29
N VAL A 26 -3.94 21.99 0.62
CA VAL A 26 -4.43 20.66 1.01
C VAL A 26 -4.87 20.68 2.47
N LEU A 27 -6.12 20.31 2.70
CA LEU A 27 -6.61 20.02 4.03
C LEU A 27 -6.47 18.53 4.30
N ALA A 28 -5.74 18.17 5.35
CA ALA A 28 -5.67 16.81 5.80
C ALA A 28 -6.95 16.42 6.56
N SER A 29 -7.51 15.25 6.23
CA SER A 29 -8.64 14.67 6.97
C SER A 29 -8.31 13.24 7.38
N LYS A 30 -8.38 12.97 8.69
CA LYS A 30 -8.14 11.64 9.23
C LYS A 30 -9.32 10.72 8.97
N GLY A 31 -9.00 9.51 8.49
CA GLY A 31 -9.93 8.39 8.39
C GLY A 31 -9.40 7.18 9.12
N ALA A 32 -10.13 6.72 10.13
CA ALA A 32 -9.78 5.56 10.92
C ALA A 32 -10.62 4.34 10.50
N HIS A 33 -10.03 3.15 10.66
CA HIS A 33 -10.68 1.86 10.46
C HIS A 33 -10.34 0.93 11.61
N ILE A 34 -11.26 0.01 11.90
CA ILE A 34 -11.04 -1.10 12.83
C ILE A 34 -11.17 -2.43 12.10
N VAL A 35 -10.46 -3.42 12.60
CA VAL A 35 -10.45 -4.80 12.10
C VAL A 35 -11.04 -5.70 13.18
N VAL A 36 -12.00 -6.54 12.82
CA VAL A 36 -12.63 -7.52 13.71
C VAL A 36 -12.63 -8.90 13.06
N PRO A 37 -12.52 -10.01 13.84
CA PRO A 37 -12.50 -11.35 13.28
C PRO A 37 -13.74 -11.68 12.47
N ARG A 38 -13.60 -12.57 11.49
CA ARG A 38 -14.65 -12.93 10.54
C ARG A 38 -15.90 -13.53 11.20
N ASP A 39 -15.74 -14.26 12.29
CA ASP A 39 -16.80 -14.94 13.04
C ASP A 39 -17.65 -14.01 13.90
N ARG A 40 -17.26 -12.72 13.99
CA ARG A 40 -18.04 -11.75 14.81
C ARG A 40 -19.28 -11.22 14.10
N ILE A 41 -19.34 -11.30 12.78
CA ILE A 41 -20.48 -10.83 11.98
C ILE A 41 -20.94 -11.96 11.05
N ASP A 42 -22.17 -12.41 11.23
CA ASP A 42 -22.78 -13.39 10.36
C ASP A 42 -23.19 -12.72 9.03
N GLY A 43 -22.50 -13.04 7.95
CA GLY A 43 -22.76 -12.44 6.64
C GLY A 43 -21.65 -12.71 5.64
N GLN A 44 -21.98 -12.55 4.36
CA GLN A 44 -21.05 -12.74 3.24
C GLN A 44 -20.86 -11.46 2.41
N MET A 45 -21.78 -10.52 2.55
CA MET A 45 -21.79 -9.28 1.76
C MET A 45 -21.33 -8.10 2.60
N GLY A 46 -20.71 -7.13 1.96
CA GLY A 46 -20.40 -5.85 2.57
C GLY A 46 -21.65 -5.01 2.80
N ILE A 47 -21.62 -4.19 3.84
CA ILE A 47 -22.67 -3.25 4.20
C ILE A 47 -22.14 -1.85 3.98
N ILE A 48 -22.92 -1.00 3.30
CA ILE A 48 -22.65 0.43 3.14
C ILE A 48 -23.82 1.19 3.74
N SER A 49 -23.54 2.06 4.70
CA SER A 49 -24.55 2.86 5.37
C SER A 49 -24.13 4.32 5.50
N ARG A 50 -25.10 5.22 5.42
CA ARG A 50 -24.87 6.63 5.73
C ARG A 50 -24.87 6.82 7.24
N THR A 51 -23.93 7.63 7.72
CA THR A 51 -23.92 8.14 9.10
C THR A 51 -24.24 9.64 9.08
N GLU A 52 -24.37 10.24 10.24
CA GLU A 52 -24.58 11.69 10.36
C GLU A 52 -23.43 12.52 9.80
N LYS A 53 -22.20 11.97 9.84
CA LYS A 53 -20.96 12.66 9.46
C LYS A 53 -20.33 12.16 8.15
N SER A 54 -20.57 10.89 7.78
CA SER A 54 -19.82 10.24 6.70
C SER A 54 -20.60 9.03 6.14
N VAL A 55 -19.87 8.11 5.51
CA VAL A 55 -20.35 6.79 5.07
C VAL A 55 -19.58 5.73 5.84
N LEU A 56 -20.31 4.78 6.42
CA LEU A 56 -19.72 3.61 7.06
C LEU A 56 -19.71 2.44 6.08
N PHE A 57 -18.60 1.75 6.04
CA PHE A 57 -18.42 0.49 5.34
C PHE A 57 -18.14 -0.61 6.37
N ILE A 58 -18.79 -1.76 6.22
CA ILE A 58 -18.46 -3.00 6.90
C ILE A 58 -18.15 -3.99 5.77
N ILE A 59 -16.88 -4.26 5.53
CA ILE A 59 -16.43 -5.01 4.36
C ILE A 59 -15.82 -6.33 4.80
N PRO A 60 -16.29 -7.48 4.24
CA PRO A 60 -15.63 -8.76 4.45
C PRO A 60 -14.27 -8.75 3.74
N TRP A 61 -13.23 -9.11 4.46
CA TRP A 61 -11.86 -9.13 3.96
C TRP A 61 -11.14 -10.37 4.46
N ASP A 62 -11.03 -11.37 3.64
CA ASP A 62 -10.43 -12.65 3.99
C ASP A 62 -10.94 -13.21 5.36
N TYR A 63 -10.12 -13.19 6.38
CA TYR A 63 -10.35 -13.76 7.71
C TYR A 63 -10.99 -12.78 8.71
N TYR A 64 -11.34 -11.59 8.30
CA TYR A 64 -11.85 -10.51 9.16
C TYR A 64 -12.84 -9.59 8.44
N TRP A 65 -13.37 -8.66 9.19
CA TRP A 65 -14.15 -7.54 8.70
C TRP A 65 -13.39 -6.24 8.88
N LEU A 66 -13.42 -5.42 7.86
CA LEU A 66 -12.91 -4.07 7.89
C LEU A 66 -14.07 -3.10 8.08
N ILE A 67 -14.03 -2.30 9.15
CA ILE A 67 -15.09 -1.36 9.52
C ILE A 67 -14.52 0.06 9.54
N GLY A 68 -15.09 0.95 8.75
CA GLY A 68 -14.66 2.34 8.62
C GLY A 68 -15.58 3.10 7.67
N THR A 69 -15.49 4.39 7.61
CA THR A 69 -14.38 5.21 8.07
C THR A 69 -14.89 6.42 8.88
N THR A 70 -14.00 7.01 9.68
CA THR A 70 -14.19 8.35 10.22
C THR A 70 -13.84 9.41 9.17
N ASP A 71 -14.21 10.66 9.41
CA ASP A 71 -13.82 11.82 8.60
C ASP A 71 -13.65 13.02 9.55
N THR A 72 -12.44 13.17 10.06
CA THR A 72 -12.09 14.16 11.09
C THR A 72 -11.02 15.12 10.54
N PRO A 73 -11.23 16.45 10.55
CA PRO A 73 -10.19 17.39 10.15
C PRO A 73 -8.92 17.19 10.98
N TRP A 74 -7.79 17.04 10.32
CA TRP A 74 -6.50 16.89 10.96
C TRP A 74 -5.86 18.26 11.19
N ARG A 75 -5.46 18.55 12.41
CA ARG A 75 -4.91 19.87 12.81
C ARG A 75 -3.55 19.75 13.50
N GLU A 76 -3.06 18.51 13.66
CA GLU A 76 -1.80 18.25 14.32
C GLU A 76 -0.60 18.56 13.41
N ALA A 77 0.56 18.80 14.01
CA ALA A 77 1.76 19.23 13.30
C ALA A 77 2.39 18.14 12.45
N SER A 78 2.38 16.89 12.94
CA SER A 78 2.89 15.73 12.20
C SER A 78 1.83 15.23 11.21
N LEU A 79 2.29 14.83 10.03
CA LEU A 79 1.46 14.21 9.00
C LEU A 79 1.83 12.74 8.80
N GLU A 80 2.86 12.28 9.48
CA GLU A 80 3.51 11.01 9.22
C GLU A 80 2.79 9.82 9.91
N HIS A 81 2.29 10.03 11.13
CA HIS A 81 1.81 8.93 11.99
C HIS A 81 0.43 9.17 12.59
N PRO A 82 -0.62 9.37 11.79
CA PRO A 82 -1.97 9.47 12.33
C PRO A 82 -2.39 8.15 12.99
N VAL A 83 -3.01 8.23 14.16
CA VAL A 83 -3.48 7.07 14.94
C VAL A 83 -4.99 7.10 15.08
N ALA A 84 -5.63 5.93 15.06
CA ALA A 84 -7.02 5.77 15.45
C ALA A 84 -7.13 5.92 16.97
N THR A 85 -7.81 6.96 17.44
CA THR A 85 -8.01 7.26 18.87
C THR A 85 -9.15 6.43 19.46
N ALA A 86 -9.26 6.40 20.80
CA ALA A 86 -10.39 5.79 21.48
C ALA A 86 -11.73 6.40 21.03
N THR A 87 -11.74 7.68 20.68
CA THR A 87 -12.93 8.36 20.14
C THR A 87 -13.31 7.84 18.75
N ASP A 88 -12.32 7.61 17.87
CA ASP A 88 -12.57 7.01 16.55
C ASP A 88 -13.12 5.58 16.67
N VAL A 89 -12.48 4.74 17.48
CA VAL A 89 -12.87 3.35 17.67
C VAL A 89 -14.29 3.25 18.24
N ARG A 90 -14.60 4.05 19.25
CA ARG A 90 -15.95 4.11 19.84
C ARG A 90 -16.98 4.51 18.80
N TYR A 91 -16.72 5.59 18.05
CA TYR A 91 -17.61 6.05 16.98
C TYR A 91 -17.90 4.94 15.96
N LEU A 92 -16.86 4.23 15.51
CA LEU A 92 -17.02 3.15 14.51
C LEU A 92 -17.83 1.98 15.07
N LEU A 93 -17.59 1.56 16.32
CA LEU A 93 -18.38 0.53 17.01
C LEU A 93 -19.83 0.96 17.16
N ASP A 94 -20.09 2.20 17.61
CA ASP A 94 -21.45 2.71 17.79
C ASP A 94 -22.23 2.75 16.46
N GLN A 95 -21.58 3.18 15.38
CA GLN A 95 -22.24 3.20 14.06
C GLN A 95 -22.46 1.78 13.50
N ALA A 96 -21.51 0.88 13.64
CA ALA A 96 -21.65 -0.51 13.21
C ALA A 96 -22.76 -1.23 13.97
N ASN A 97 -22.83 -1.03 15.28
CA ASN A 97 -23.81 -1.67 16.15
C ASN A 97 -25.27 -1.25 15.88
N LYS A 98 -25.49 -0.12 15.22
CA LYS A 98 -26.84 0.27 14.73
C LYS A 98 -27.34 -0.68 13.62
N LEU A 99 -26.44 -1.44 12.98
CA LEU A 99 -26.74 -2.29 11.83
C LEU A 99 -26.64 -3.79 12.17
N LEU A 100 -26.01 -4.14 13.29
CA LEU A 100 -25.68 -5.51 13.63
C LEU A 100 -26.62 -6.06 14.70
N VAL A 101 -27.12 -7.29 14.49
CA VAL A 101 -27.95 -8.01 15.48
C VAL A 101 -27.12 -8.35 16.73
N ARG A 102 -25.87 -8.78 16.53
CA ARG A 102 -24.94 -9.09 17.61
C ARG A 102 -23.93 -7.94 17.73
N PRO A 103 -23.99 -7.15 18.82
CA PRO A 103 -23.14 -5.99 18.97
C PRO A 103 -21.67 -6.37 19.07
N LEU A 104 -20.80 -5.58 18.45
CA LEU A 104 -19.35 -5.61 18.61
C LEU A 104 -18.95 -4.83 19.85
N ARG A 105 -17.91 -5.30 20.52
CA ARG A 105 -17.30 -4.66 21.70
C ARG A 105 -15.86 -4.26 21.39
N GLN A 106 -15.28 -3.40 22.21
CA GLN A 106 -13.86 -3.03 22.11
C GLN A 106 -12.92 -4.26 22.10
N ALA A 107 -13.24 -5.29 22.87
CA ALA A 107 -12.48 -6.54 22.92
C ALA A 107 -12.53 -7.37 21.62
N ASP A 108 -13.46 -7.08 20.72
CA ASP A 108 -13.55 -7.73 19.42
C ASP A 108 -12.64 -7.08 18.36
N VAL A 109 -12.09 -5.90 18.66
CA VAL A 109 -11.17 -5.18 17.77
C VAL A 109 -9.78 -5.79 17.90
N ILE A 110 -9.31 -6.43 16.83
CA ILE A 110 -7.97 -7.05 16.77
C ILE A 110 -6.92 -6.13 16.17
N GLY A 111 -7.34 -5.13 15.40
CA GLY A 111 -6.45 -4.15 14.79
C GLY A 111 -7.18 -2.85 14.46
N PHE A 112 -6.42 -1.81 14.28
CA PHE A 112 -6.91 -0.50 13.84
C PHE A 112 -5.83 0.21 13.04
N TYR A 113 -6.23 1.13 12.19
CA TYR A 113 -5.31 2.03 11.50
C TYR A 113 -6.00 3.34 11.14
N ALA A 114 -5.21 4.36 10.91
CA ALA A 114 -5.66 5.65 10.41
C ALA A 114 -4.77 6.15 9.29
N GLY A 115 -5.32 6.99 8.43
CA GLY A 115 -4.61 7.64 7.36
C GLY A 115 -5.17 9.04 7.10
N LEU A 116 -4.35 9.91 6.50
CA LEU A 116 -4.73 11.27 6.15
C LEU A 116 -5.10 11.36 4.67
N ARG A 117 -6.29 11.92 4.40
CA ARG A 117 -6.73 12.23 3.03
C ARG A 117 -6.28 13.63 2.65
N PRO A 118 -5.62 13.80 1.50
CA PRO A 118 -5.27 15.12 0.97
C PRO A 118 -6.48 15.73 0.25
N LEU A 119 -7.30 16.49 0.96
CA LEU A 119 -8.46 17.15 0.38
C LEU A 119 -8.05 18.51 -0.18
N LEU A 120 -8.36 18.77 -1.45
CA LEU A 120 -8.13 20.09 -2.05
C LEU A 120 -9.12 21.10 -1.51
N GLN A 121 -8.63 22.23 -1.03
CA GLN A 121 -9.45 23.36 -0.67
C GLN A 121 -9.71 24.23 -1.90
N PRO A 122 -10.95 24.28 -2.42
CA PRO A 122 -11.28 25.23 -3.48
C PRO A 122 -11.20 26.65 -2.91
N GLY A 123 -10.38 27.51 -3.51
CA GLY A 123 -10.24 28.95 -3.23
C GLY A 123 -10.89 29.52 -1.98
N ALA A 124 -10.09 29.93 -1.03
CA ALA A 124 -10.31 30.95 0.02
C ALA A 124 -11.61 30.96 0.86
N LYS A 125 -12.40 29.89 0.95
CA LYS A 125 -13.45 29.79 1.98
C LYS A 125 -12.98 28.92 3.13
N GLN A 126 -12.38 29.54 4.14
CA GLN A 126 -12.13 28.91 5.43
C GLN A 126 -13.46 28.48 6.06
N GLY A 127 -13.55 27.21 6.47
CA GLY A 127 -14.70 26.73 7.26
C GLY A 127 -15.63 25.74 6.57
N ALA A 128 -15.35 25.27 5.34
CA ALA A 128 -16.12 24.19 4.72
C ALA A 128 -15.89 22.85 5.46
N SER A 129 -16.97 22.13 5.77
CA SER A 129 -16.90 20.76 6.28
C SER A 129 -16.15 19.87 5.27
N SER A 130 -15.20 19.05 5.74
CA SER A 130 -14.44 18.09 4.93
C SER A 130 -15.32 17.19 4.05
N ALA A 131 -16.51 16.85 4.52
CA ALA A 131 -17.50 16.04 3.80
C ALA A 131 -18.05 16.71 2.52
N LYS A 132 -17.94 18.04 2.38
CA LYS A 132 -18.44 18.81 1.22
C LYS A 132 -17.34 19.19 0.23
N ILE A 133 -16.08 18.89 0.53
CA ILE A 133 -14.94 19.25 -0.35
C ILE A 133 -14.90 18.24 -1.51
N SER A 134 -14.67 18.74 -2.73
CA SER A 134 -14.49 17.90 -3.92
C SER A 134 -13.36 16.90 -3.71
N ARG A 135 -13.59 15.68 -4.17
CA ARG A 135 -12.59 14.59 -4.17
C ARG A 135 -12.00 14.37 -5.56
N GLU A 136 -12.17 15.34 -6.46
CA GLU A 136 -11.49 15.36 -7.75
C GLU A 136 -10.05 15.80 -7.55
N HIS A 137 -9.15 15.28 -8.38
CA HIS A 137 -7.77 15.74 -8.40
C HIS A 137 -7.63 17.03 -9.22
N THR A 138 -6.59 17.77 -8.94
CA THR A 138 -6.22 18.97 -9.71
C THR A 138 -4.74 18.96 -9.96
N VAL A 139 -4.36 19.34 -11.19
CA VAL A 139 -2.96 19.56 -11.57
C VAL A 139 -2.75 21.04 -11.77
N ALA A 140 -1.67 21.59 -11.23
CA ALA A 140 -1.31 23.00 -11.33
C ALA A 140 0.19 23.16 -11.59
N ALA A 141 0.59 24.27 -12.20
CA ALA A 141 1.99 24.64 -12.40
C ALA A 141 2.32 25.87 -11.55
N PRO A 142 2.79 25.71 -10.31
CA PRO A 142 3.14 26.84 -9.45
C PRO A 142 4.38 27.59 -9.93
N LEU A 143 5.28 26.92 -10.66
CA LEU A 143 6.50 27.47 -11.25
C LEU A 143 6.78 26.83 -12.62
N PRO A 144 7.51 27.51 -13.52
CA PRO A 144 7.98 26.91 -14.76
C PRO A 144 8.82 25.64 -14.47
N GLY A 145 8.49 24.52 -15.13
CA GLY A 145 9.19 23.26 -14.96
C GLY A 145 8.75 22.45 -13.72
N LEU A 146 7.74 22.90 -12.97
CA LEU A 146 7.16 22.19 -11.83
C LEU A 146 5.65 22.06 -12.01
N SER A 147 5.15 20.83 -11.98
CA SER A 147 3.72 20.54 -11.82
C SER A 147 3.44 19.91 -10.47
N VAL A 148 2.28 20.20 -9.89
CA VAL A 148 1.82 19.62 -8.62
C VAL A 148 0.47 18.99 -8.85
N ILE A 149 0.27 17.75 -8.40
CA ILE A 149 -1.04 17.09 -8.38
C ILE A 149 -1.45 16.81 -6.95
N ALA A 150 -2.70 17.12 -6.62
CA ALA A 150 -3.28 16.81 -5.30
C ALA A 150 -4.77 16.49 -5.41
N GLY A 151 -5.36 15.91 -4.35
CA GLY A 151 -6.74 15.43 -4.31
C GLY A 151 -6.87 14.04 -4.93
N GLY A 152 -8.08 13.73 -5.43
CA GLY A 152 -8.36 12.43 -6.06
C GLY A 152 -8.55 11.28 -5.08
N LYS A 153 -8.48 10.06 -5.61
CA LYS A 153 -8.62 8.81 -4.86
C LYS A 153 -7.60 7.79 -5.35
N LEU A 154 -7.18 6.88 -4.46
CA LEU A 154 -6.31 5.76 -4.86
C LEU A 154 -6.89 4.94 -6.03
N THR A 155 -8.21 4.77 -6.08
CA THR A 155 -8.88 4.03 -7.17
C THR A 155 -8.78 4.69 -8.54
N THR A 156 -8.44 5.98 -8.61
CA THR A 156 -8.26 6.75 -9.86
C THR A 156 -6.79 7.08 -10.15
N TYR A 157 -5.85 6.46 -9.44
CA TYR A 157 -4.41 6.78 -9.50
C TYR A 157 -3.84 6.77 -10.93
N ARG A 158 -4.28 5.83 -11.78
CA ARG A 158 -3.80 5.73 -13.15
C ARG A 158 -4.18 6.96 -13.97
N VAL A 159 -5.46 7.38 -13.89
CA VAL A 159 -5.95 8.58 -14.59
C VAL A 159 -5.27 9.82 -14.03
N MET A 160 -5.10 9.90 -12.72
CA MET A 160 -4.38 11.01 -12.07
C MET A 160 -2.95 11.12 -12.59
N ALA A 161 -2.25 9.99 -12.73
CA ALA A 161 -0.89 9.96 -13.26
C ALA A 161 -0.84 10.38 -14.74
N GLU A 162 -1.78 9.90 -15.56
CA GLU A 162 -1.92 10.30 -16.97
C GLU A 162 -2.14 11.80 -17.09
N ASP A 163 -3.11 12.36 -16.38
CA ASP A 163 -3.42 13.79 -16.40
C ASP A 163 -2.23 14.65 -15.94
N ALA A 164 -1.49 14.21 -14.92
CA ALA A 164 -0.31 14.92 -14.44
C ALA A 164 0.84 14.93 -15.45
N VAL A 165 1.07 13.80 -16.14
CA VAL A 165 2.10 13.67 -17.17
C VAL A 165 1.70 14.46 -18.40
N ASP A 166 0.45 14.37 -18.87
CA ASP A 166 -0.06 15.11 -20.02
C ASP A 166 0.00 16.62 -19.78
N PHE A 167 -0.34 17.06 -18.59
CA PHE A 167 -0.20 18.46 -18.19
C PHE A 167 1.28 18.94 -18.26
N ALA A 168 2.20 18.12 -17.75
CA ALA A 168 3.64 18.44 -17.79
C ALA A 168 4.24 18.45 -19.19
N LEU A 169 3.72 17.60 -20.09
CA LEU A 169 4.13 17.53 -21.49
C LEU A 169 3.51 18.65 -22.35
N GLY A 170 2.36 19.20 -21.93
CA GLY A 170 1.64 20.22 -22.68
C GLY A 170 1.28 19.76 -24.09
N ALA A 171 1.61 20.57 -25.10
CA ALA A 171 1.32 20.23 -26.49
C ALA A 171 1.95 18.91 -26.99
N ALA A 172 3.02 18.44 -26.35
CA ALA A 172 3.69 17.20 -26.71
C ALA A 172 2.92 15.94 -26.26
N ALA A 173 1.95 16.06 -25.34
CA ALA A 173 1.14 14.95 -24.86
C ALA A 173 0.37 14.25 -26.00
N ALA A 174 -0.20 15.03 -26.93
CA ALA A 174 -0.93 14.49 -28.08
C ALA A 174 -0.09 13.57 -28.97
N ALA A 175 1.23 13.81 -29.06
CA ALA A 175 2.14 12.97 -29.85
C ALA A 175 2.63 11.72 -29.06
N LYS A 176 2.39 11.66 -27.76
CA LYS A 176 2.84 10.58 -26.88
C LYS A 176 1.72 10.17 -25.90
N PRO A 177 0.60 9.62 -26.40
CA PRO A 177 -0.52 9.22 -25.56
C PRO A 177 -0.09 8.15 -24.55
N SER A 178 -0.68 8.19 -23.37
CA SER A 178 -0.44 7.19 -22.32
C SER A 178 -0.87 5.79 -22.77
N ILE A 179 -0.01 4.81 -22.54
CA ILE A 179 -0.29 3.38 -22.77
C ILE A 179 -0.72 2.66 -21.50
N THR A 180 -0.72 3.33 -20.35
CA THR A 180 -0.93 2.72 -19.03
C THR A 180 -2.30 2.04 -18.87
N LYS A 181 -3.30 2.44 -19.67
CA LYS A 181 -4.61 1.78 -19.71
C LYS A 181 -4.51 0.29 -20.13
N HIS A 182 -3.50 -0.04 -20.93
CA HIS A 182 -3.32 -1.37 -21.51
C HIS A 182 -2.14 -2.13 -20.88
N LEU A 183 -1.40 -1.52 -19.98
CA LEU A 183 -0.34 -2.21 -19.26
C LEU A 183 -0.95 -3.08 -18.15
N PRO A 184 -0.68 -4.39 -18.14
CA PRO A 184 -1.13 -5.25 -17.06
C PRO A 184 -0.39 -4.87 -15.75
N LEU A 185 -1.10 -4.98 -14.63
CA LEU A 185 -0.48 -4.90 -13.32
C LEU A 185 0.40 -6.12 -13.08
N LEU A 186 1.40 -5.98 -12.22
CA LEU A 186 2.23 -7.11 -11.80
C LEU A 186 1.35 -8.22 -11.23
N GLY A 187 1.54 -9.44 -11.73
CA GLY A 187 0.72 -10.58 -11.37
C GLY A 187 -0.58 -10.76 -12.19
N ALA A 188 -0.93 -9.81 -13.08
CA ALA A 188 -2.12 -9.95 -13.93
C ALA A 188 -1.83 -10.81 -15.19
N GLU A 189 -0.64 -10.70 -15.75
CA GLU A 189 -0.26 -11.50 -16.92
C GLU A 189 -0.19 -12.97 -16.56
N GLY A 190 -0.88 -13.84 -17.33
CA GLY A 190 -0.95 -15.27 -17.06
C GLY A 190 -1.83 -15.68 -15.88
N TYR A 191 -2.51 -14.73 -15.21
CA TYR A 191 -3.32 -15.01 -14.01
C TYR A 191 -4.39 -16.08 -14.24
N ASP A 192 -5.12 -16.01 -15.35
CA ASP A 192 -6.18 -17.00 -15.64
C ASP A 192 -5.63 -18.43 -15.78
N ALA A 193 -4.46 -18.59 -16.38
CA ALA A 193 -3.81 -19.91 -16.48
C ALA A 193 -3.44 -20.45 -15.08
N VAL A 194 -2.87 -19.59 -14.23
CA VAL A 194 -2.52 -19.96 -12.85
C VAL A 194 -3.77 -20.26 -12.03
N ARG A 195 -4.80 -19.42 -12.11
CA ARG A 195 -6.08 -19.63 -11.43
C ARG A 195 -6.73 -20.97 -11.83
N ASN A 196 -6.74 -21.31 -13.11
CA ASN A 196 -7.28 -22.56 -13.60
C ASN A 196 -6.44 -23.77 -13.13
N ASN A 197 -5.14 -23.58 -12.88
CA ASN A 197 -4.24 -24.60 -12.35
C ASN A 197 -4.20 -24.65 -10.80
N ALA A 198 -4.87 -23.73 -10.12
CA ALA A 198 -4.87 -23.63 -8.66
C ALA A 198 -5.18 -24.93 -7.92
N PRO A 199 -6.11 -25.81 -8.36
CA PRO A 199 -6.34 -27.09 -7.70
C PRO A 199 -5.12 -28.05 -7.74
N LYS A 200 -4.28 -27.94 -8.77
CA LYS A 200 -3.03 -28.73 -8.83
C LYS A 200 -1.98 -28.18 -7.89
N LEU A 201 -1.83 -26.84 -7.83
CA LEU A 201 -0.95 -26.17 -6.88
C LEU A 201 -1.35 -26.48 -5.44
N ALA A 202 -2.63 -26.35 -5.11
CA ALA A 202 -3.15 -26.68 -3.79
C ALA A 202 -2.80 -28.12 -3.35
N ARG A 203 -2.99 -29.10 -4.24
CA ARG A 203 -2.62 -30.50 -3.95
C ARG A 203 -1.12 -30.69 -3.78
N ARG A 204 -0.29 -30.04 -4.64
CA ARG A 204 1.17 -30.18 -4.60
C ARG A 204 1.76 -29.64 -3.29
N TYR A 205 1.25 -28.53 -2.79
CA TYR A 205 1.80 -27.84 -1.62
C TYR A 205 0.98 -28.04 -0.34
N GLY A 206 -0.11 -28.82 -0.40
CA GLY A 206 -0.97 -29.08 0.76
C GLY A 206 -1.79 -27.84 1.21
N TRP A 207 -2.10 -26.94 0.28
CA TRP A 207 -2.87 -25.75 0.60
C TRP A 207 -4.36 -26.06 0.66
N ASP A 208 -5.04 -25.52 1.67
CA ASP A 208 -6.48 -25.47 1.71
C ASP A 208 -7.03 -24.37 0.76
N ARG A 209 -8.35 -24.30 0.68
CA ARG A 209 -9.02 -23.31 -0.17
C ARG A 209 -8.70 -21.86 0.26
N ALA A 210 -8.69 -21.59 1.57
CA ALA A 210 -8.50 -20.24 2.08
C ALA A 210 -7.10 -19.73 1.74
N ARG A 211 -6.06 -20.56 1.97
CA ARG A 211 -4.68 -20.24 1.60
C ARG A 211 -4.51 -20.07 0.09
N THR A 212 -5.13 -20.96 -0.70
CA THR A 212 -5.06 -20.85 -2.15
C THR A 212 -5.63 -19.52 -2.64
N LEU A 213 -6.78 -19.11 -2.11
CA LEU A 213 -7.40 -17.82 -2.46
C LEU A 213 -6.58 -16.62 -1.97
N HIS A 214 -6.01 -16.71 -0.76
CA HIS A 214 -5.11 -15.69 -0.23
C HIS A 214 -3.92 -15.46 -1.16
N LEU A 215 -3.19 -16.53 -1.50
CA LEU A 215 -2.00 -16.44 -2.36
C LEU A 215 -2.33 -15.93 -3.76
N LEU A 216 -3.40 -16.43 -4.39
CA LEU A 216 -3.84 -15.96 -5.71
C LEU A 216 -4.31 -14.52 -5.68
N GLY A 217 -5.07 -14.12 -4.64
CA GLY A 217 -5.58 -12.77 -4.48
C GLY A 217 -4.48 -11.73 -4.22
N ARG A 218 -3.40 -12.16 -3.54
CA ARG A 218 -2.29 -11.27 -3.18
C ARG A 218 -1.23 -11.16 -4.27
N TYR A 219 -0.84 -12.28 -4.86
CA TYR A 219 0.30 -12.36 -5.79
C TYR A 219 -0.10 -12.53 -7.25
N GLY A 220 -1.36 -12.87 -7.53
CA GLY A 220 -1.76 -13.16 -8.90
C GLY A 220 -0.97 -14.30 -9.50
N SER A 221 -0.46 -14.14 -10.74
CA SER A 221 0.42 -15.12 -11.38
C SER A 221 1.79 -15.25 -10.71
N ARG A 222 2.21 -14.23 -9.92
CA ARG A 222 3.47 -14.27 -9.15
C ARG A 222 3.44 -15.27 -8.00
N VAL A 223 2.30 -15.92 -7.73
CA VAL A 223 2.26 -17.08 -6.81
C VAL A 223 3.24 -18.19 -7.26
N LEU A 224 3.62 -18.24 -8.53
CA LEU A 224 4.64 -19.17 -9.02
C LEU A 224 6.02 -18.88 -8.41
N ASP A 225 6.38 -17.62 -8.20
CA ASP A 225 7.63 -17.26 -7.53
C ASP A 225 7.63 -17.72 -6.05
N ILE A 226 6.45 -17.66 -5.40
CA ILE A 226 6.29 -18.22 -4.05
C ILE A 226 6.51 -19.74 -4.09
N THR A 227 5.98 -20.44 -5.12
CA THR A 227 6.21 -21.88 -5.25
C THR A 227 7.65 -22.23 -5.57
N ASP A 228 8.36 -21.41 -6.33
CA ASP A 228 9.78 -21.62 -6.64
C ASP A 228 10.65 -21.48 -5.37
N LEU A 229 10.34 -20.51 -4.50
CA LEU A 229 10.98 -20.40 -3.19
C LEU A 229 10.74 -21.65 -2.33
N ILE A 230 9.50 -22.18 -2.31
CA ILE A 230 9.17 -23.40 -1.56
C ILE A 230 9.84 -24.64 -2.18
N ASP A 231 9.98 -24.70 -3.50
CA ASP A 231 10.66 -25.82 -4.16
C ASP A 231 12.16 -25.79 -3.91
N ALA A 232 12.76 -24.60 -3.78
CA ALA A 232 14.16 -24.45 -3.40
C ALA A 232 14.43 -24.78 -1.92
N ASP A 233 13.50 -24.37 -1.03
CA ASP A 233 13.54 -24.69 0.39
C ASP A 233 12.15 -25.03 0.92
N ARG A 234 11.91 -26.33 1.15
CA ARG A 234 10.62 -26.86 1.63
C ARG A 234 10.19 -26.28 2.98
N SER A 235 11.10 -25.79 3.80
CA SER A 235 10.78 -25.17 5.08
C SER A 235 10.01 -23.85 4.91
N LEU A 236 10.16 -23.16 3.78
CA LEU A 236 9.47 -21.92 3.45
C LEU A 236 7.96 -22.14 3.17
N GLY A 237 7.56 -23.37 2.84
CA GLY A 237 6.14 -23.73 2.72
C GLY A 237 5.40 -23.85 4.04
N GLN A 238 6.09 -23.74 5.18
CA GLN A 238 5.45 -23.79 6.49
C GLN A 238 4.74 -22.47 6.83
N PRO A 239 3.58 -22.53 7.53
CA PRO A 239 2.94 -21.37 8.10
C PRO A 239 3.87 -20.63 9.06
N LEU A 240 3.73 -19.31 9.10
CA LEU A 240 4.43 -18.48 10.06
C LEU A 240 3.84 -18.67 11.46
N ALA A 241 4.67 -18.99 12.45
CA ALA A 241 4.23 -19.13 13.83
C ALA A 241 3.67 -17.79 14.36
N GLY A 242 2.51 -17.82 14.99
CA GLY A 242 1.81 -16.61 15.46
C GLY A 242 1.03 -15.85 14.37
N ALA A 243 1.21 -16.22 13.08
CA ALA A 243 0.55 -15.60 11.95
C ALA A 243 0.25 -16.61 10.84
N GLY A 244 -0.44 -17.69 11.17
CA GLY A 244 -0.63 -18.88 10.33
C GLY A 244 -1.31 -18.64 8.99
N HIS A 245 -1.83 -17.45 8.72
CA HIS A 245 -2.36 -17.07 7.41
C HIS A 245 -1.26 -16.87 6.37
N TYR A 246 -0.05 -16.51 6.81
CA TYR A 246 1.11 -16.29 5.96
C TYR A 246 2.04 -17.51 5.96
N LEU A 247 2.68 -17.76 4.81
CA LEU A 247 3.78 -18.70 4.67
C LEU A 247 5.11 -17.97 4.89
N LYS A 248 6.13 -18.70 5.35
CA LYS A 248 7.49 -18.16 5.41
C LYS A 248 8.01 -17.67 4.05
N ALA A 249 7.62 -18.35 2.96
CA ALA A 249 7.95 -17.95 1.59
C ALA A 249 7.45 -16.54 1.24
N GLU A 250 6.30 -16.11 1.78
CA GLU A 250 5.77 -14.75 1.54
C GLU A 250 6.67 -13.69 2.18
N ILE A 251 7.26 -14.00 3.31
CA ILE A 251 8.21 -13.11 4.01
C ILE A 251 9.52 -12.96 3.22
N VAL A 252 10.03 -14.08 2.71
CA VAL A 252 11.23 -14.08 1.86
C VAL A 252 10.95 -13.34 0.54
N TYR A 253 9.78 -13.58 -0.06
CA TYR A 253 9.37 -12.85 -1.26
C TYR A 253 9.30 -11.34 -1.04
N ALA A 254 8.73 -10.91 0.08
CA ALA A 254 8.69 -9.50 0.45
C ALA A 254 10.09 -8.88 0.48
N ALA A 255 11.06 -9.56 1.11
CA ALA A 255 12.43 -9.06 1.21
C ALA A 255 13.17 -9.04 -0.15
N THR A 256 12.90 -10.01 -1.03
CA THR A 256 13.63 -10.16 -2.29
C THR A 256 13.00 -9.46 -3.48
N HIS A 257 11.69 -9.18 -3.44
CA HIS A 257 10.92 -8.66 -4.59
C HIS A 257 10.14 -7.37 -4.31
N GLU A 258 9.88 -7.03 -3.04
CA GLU A 258 8.96 -5.94 -2.70
C GLU A 258 9.63 -4.75 -1.99
N GLY A 259 10.97 -4.65 -2.05
CA GLY A 259 11.71 -3.47 -1.59
C GLY A 259 11.59 -3.21 -0.09
N VAL A 260 11.73 -4.26 0.72
CA VAL A 260 11.81 -4.17 2.18
C VAL A 260 13.14 -3.56 2.59
N ILE A 261 13.11 -2.62 3.52
CA ILE A 261 14.29 -1.99 4.14
C ILE A 261 14.27 -2.22 5.66
N HIS A 262 13.10 -2.17 6.27
CA HIS A 262 12.85 -2.34 7.70
C HIS A 262 11.88 -3.48 8.00
N LEU A 263 11.90 -3.98 9.23
CA LEU A 263 10.92 -4.96 9.68
C LEU A 263 9.49 -4.41 9.59
N ASP A 264 9.31 -3.12 9.85
CA ASP A 264 8.04 -2.41 9.71
C ASP A 264 7.44 -2.56 8.31
N ASP A 265 8.26 -2.55 7.26
CA ASP A 265 7.79 -2.72 5.88
C ASP A 265 7.10 -4.07 5.71
N VAL A 266 7.70 -5.13 6.26
CA VAL A 266 7.12 -6.47 6.23
C VAL A 266 5.81 -6.51 7.00
N MET A 267 5.83 -6.02 8.24
CA MET A 267 4.71 -6.16 9.19
C MET A 267 3.47 -5.36 8.79
N MET A 268 3.67 -4.20 8.17
CA MET A 268 2.59 -3.25 7.88
C MET A 268 2.22 -3.18 6.40
N SER A 269 3.21 -3.23 5.50
CA SER A 269 3.03 -2.90 4.10
C SER A 269 3.13 -4.09 3.16
N ARG A 270 3.99 -5.07 3.44
CA ARG A 270 4.16 -6.27 2.60
C ARG A 270 3.35 -7.46 3.10
N THR A 271 3.06 -7.49 4.37
CA THR A 271 1.94 -8.22 4.95
C THR A 271 0.97 -7.20 5.55
N ARG A 272 0.07 -7.60 6.41
CA ARG A 272 -0.77 -6.72 7.22
C ARG A 272 -0.86 -7.25 8.64
N LEU A 273 0.20 -7.94 9.07
CA LEU A 273 0.26 -8.60 10.37
C LEU A 273 0.00 -7.63 11.52
N ASN A 274 0.47 -6.39 11.40
CA ASN A 274 0.21 -5.34 12.38
C ASN A 274 -1.30 -5.13 12.66
N HIS A 275 -2.16 -5.38 11.67
CA HIS A 275 -3.60 -5.13 11.76
C HIS A 275 -4.44 -6.41 11.83
N GLU A 276 -3.89 -7.55 11.41
CA GLU A 276 -4.64 -8.78 11.20
C GLU A 276 -4.56 -9.75 12.39
N VAL A 277 -3.61 -9.56 13.28
CA VAL A 277 -3.45 -10.41 14.46
C VAL A 277 -3.50 -9.58 15.77
N PRO A 278 -4.05 -10.15 16.85
CA PRO A 278 -4.33 -9.39 18.06
C PRO A 278 -3.10 -8.79 18.74
N ASP A 279 -1.94 -9.42 18.60
CA ASP A 279 -0.68 -8.93 19.16
C ASP A 279 0.10 -8.01 18.18
N ALA A 280 -0.52 -7.62 17.08
CA ALA A 280 0.12 -6.86 15.98
C ALA A 280 1.34 -7.59 15.39
N GLY A 281 1.39 -8.92 15.49
CA GLY A 281 2.48 -9.76 14.99
C GLY A 281 3.75 -9.74 15.84
N LEU A 282 3.71 -9.22 17.07
CA LEU A 282 4.88 -9.16 17.95
C LEU A 282 5.48 -10.54 18.20
N SER A 283 4.64 -11.57 18.40
CA SER A 283 5.12 -12.95 18.61
C SER A 283 5.84 -13.53 17.40
N ALA A 284 5.55 -13.04 16.20
CA ALA A 284 6.19 -13.48 14.96
C ALA A 284 7.39 -12.62 14.55
N SER A 285 7.54 -11.42 15.13
CA SER A 285 8.48 -10.39 14.67
C SER A 285 9.94 -10.86 14.61
N ALA A 286 10.41 -11.56 15.64
CA ALA A 286 11.79 -12.07 15.67
C ALA A 286 12.03 -13.15 14.59
N ALA A 287 11.07 -14.06 14.40
CA ALA A 287 11.19 -15.08 13.34
C ALA A 287 11.16 -14.45 11.94
N ILE A 288 10.33 -13.42 11.74
CA ILE A 288 10.28 -12.67 10.47
C ILE A 288 11.60 -11.95 10.24
N ALA A 289 12.15 -11.25 11.24
CA ALA A 289 13.44 -10.56 11.13
C ALA A 289 14.57 -11.51 10.76
N GLN A 290 14.61 -12.70 11.35
CA GLN A 290 15.59 -13.76 11.00
C GLN A 290 15.41 -14.26 9.56
N LEU A 291 14.18 -14.37 9.05
CA LEU A 291 13.92 -14.81 7.68
C LEU A 291 14.38 -13.77 6.64
N VAL A 292 14.23 -12.49 6.92
CA VAL A 292 14.61 -11.42 5.97
C VAL A 292 16.09 -11.05 6.07
N ALA A 293 16.72 -11.25 7.22
CA ALA A 293 18.09 -10.82 7.49
C ALA A 293 19.11 -11.25 6.43
N PRO A 294 19.16 -12.52 5.95
CA PRO A 294 20.11 -12.95 4.92
C PRO A 294 19.94 -12.21 3.59
N HIS A 295 18.71 -11.80 3.27
CA HIS A 295 18.36 -11.15 2.01
C HIS A 295 18.62 -9.64 2.05
N LEU A 296 18.64 -9.04 3.25
CA LEU A 296 18.85 -7.61 3.46
C LEU A 296 20.27 -7.29 3.98
N GLY A 297 21.10 -8.32 4.18
CA GLY A 297 22.45 -8.13 4.72
C GLY A 297 22.46 -7.67 6.19
N TRP A 298 21.44 -8.03 6.98
CA TRP A 298 21.39 -7.70 8.39
C TRP A 298 22.26 -8.65 9.21
N ASP A 299 23.04 -8.09 10.09
CA ASP A 299 23.69 -8.83 11.16
C ASP A 299 22.75 -9.01 12.37
N GLN A 300 23.21 -9.75 13.38
CA GLN A 300 22.41 -10.03 14.57
C GLN A 300 22.04 -8.75 15.34
N ALA A 301 22.95 -7.77 15.42
CA ALA A 301 22.68 -6.50 16.09
C ALA A 301 21.57 -5.70 15.37
N ARG A 302 21.58 -5.73 14.03
CA ARG A 302 20.52 -5.11 13.23
C ARG A 302 19.19 -5.82 13.42
N VAL A 303 19.15 -7.14 13.43
CA VAL A 303 17.92 -7.93 13.71
C VAL A 303 17.33 -7.54 15.07
N GLU A 304 18.15 -7.46 16.11
CA GLU A 304 17.70 -7.08 17.45
C GLU A 304 17.17 -5.65 17.49
N ALA A 305 17.82 -4.71 16.82
CA ALA A 305 17.38 -3.33 16.71
C ALA A 305 16.04 -3.19 15.98
N GLU A 306 15.84 -3.92 14.87
CA GLU A 306 14.61 -3.92 14.09
C GLU A 306 13.44 -4.49 14.92
N VAL A 307 13.65 -5.60 15.63
CA VAL A 307 12.63 -6.21 16.49
C VAL A 307 12.27 -5.29 17.65
N ALA A 308 13.27 -4.68 18.31
CA ALA A 308 13.05 -3.74 19.40
C ALA A 308 12.33 -2.46 18.94
N GLY A 309 12.71 -1.93 17.78
CA GLY A 309 12.08 -0.76 17.16
C GLY A 309 10.61 -1.02 16.83
N TYR A 310 10.32 -2.16 16.20
CA TYR A 310 8.94 -2.56 15.91
C TYR A 310 8.11 -2.72 17.18
N ALA A 311 8.65 -3.35 18.21
CA ALA A 311 7.95 -3.53 19.50
C ALA A 311 7.62 -2.18 20.15
N ALA A 312 8.57 -1.25 20.18
CA ALA A 312 8.37 0.11 20.70
C ALA A 312 7.29 0.87 19.92
N ARG A 313 7.27 0.72 18.58
CA ARG A 313 6.24 1.28 17.72
C ARG A 313 4.85 0.75 18.06
N VAL A 314 4.68 -0.57 18.16
CA VAL A 314 3.39 -1.21 18.50
C VAL A 314 2.91 -0.76 19.87
N GLU A 315 3.81 -0.67 20.86
CA GLU A 315 3.48 -0.16 22.20
C GLU A 315 2.99 1.30 22.14
N ALA A 316 3.70 2.16 21.42
CA ALA A 316 3.33 3.56 21.26
C ALA A 316 1.99 3.72 20.55
N GLU A 317 1.71 2.94 19.49
CA GLU A 317 0.43 2.96 18.77
C GLU A 317 -0.73 2.48 19.64
N ARG A 318 -0.52 1.44 20.46
CA ARG A 318 -1.50 0.96 21.43
C ARG A 318 -1.80 2.00 22.50
N ALA A 319 -0.74 2.59 23.09
CA ALA A 319 -0.91 3.65 24.07
C ALA A 319 -1.69 4.84 23.48
N ALA A 320 -1.35 5.25 22.25
CA ALA A 320 -2.02 6.33 21.55
C ALA A 320 -3.51 6.01 21.29
N SER A 321 -3.85 4.79 20.94
CA SER A 321 -5.22 4.37 20.62
C SER A 321 -6.17 4.39 21.84
N LEU A 322 -5.63 4.44 23.06
CA LEU A 322 -6.41 4.56 24.28
C LEU A 322 -6.75 6.02 24.64
N LEU A 323 -6.12 6.99 23.96
CA LEU A 323 -6.31 8.41 24.21
C LEU A 323 -7.48 8.94 23.38
N ALA A 324 -8.12 10.00 23.90
CA ALA A 324 -9.35 10.52 23.30
C ALA A 324 -9.11 11.58 22.22
N SER A 325 -8.02 12.35 22.34
CA SER A 325 -7.69 13.44 21.44
C SER A 325 -6.56 13.07 20.48
N ASP A 326 -6.58 13.66 19.28
CA ASP A 326 -5.55 13.46 18.26
C ASP A 326 -4.19 13.99 18.74
N ALA A 327 -4.15 15.13 19.42
CA ALA A 327 -2.91 15.73 19.93
C ALA A 327 -2.20 14.84 20.96
N GLU A 328 -2.95 14.27 21.93
CA GLU A 328 -2.38 13.36 22.93
C GLU A 328 -1.92 12.05 22.27
N ALA A 329 -2.72 11.52 21.33
CA ALA A 329 -2.40 10.31 20.59
C ALA A 329 -1.14 10.47 19.72
N GLU A 330 -1.01 11.61 19.02
CA GLU A 330 0.20 11.95 18.27
C GLU A 330 1.42 12.01 19.18
N ALA A 331 1.34 12.75 20.31
CA ALA A 331 2.44 12.84 21.27
C ALA A 331 2.84 11.48 21.83
N ALA A 332 1.89 10.57 22.06
CA ALA A 332 2.18 9.21 22.51
C ALA A 332 2.86 8.39 21.42
N ARG A 333 2.39 8.48 20.17
CA ARG A 333 2.96 7.73 19.02
C ARG A 333 4.39 8.18 18.72
N LEU A 334 4.68 9.47 18.79
CA LEU A 334 6.00 10.04 18.51
C LEU A 334 7.07 9.70 19.58
N ARG A 335 6.71 9.00 20.66
CA ARG A 335 7.70 8.47 21.62
C ARG A 335 8.51 7.31 21.03
N ALA A 336 7.93 6.55 20.10
CA ALA A 336 8.67 5.55 19.35
C ALA A 336 9.49 6.23 18.24
N LYS A 337 10.81 6.11 18.35
CA LYS A 337 11.74 6.67 17.35
C LYS A 337 11.75 5.81 16.09
N GLU A 338 11.86 6.46 14.96
CA GLU A 338 12.15 5.79 13.69
C GLU A 338 13.59 5.28 13.68
N LEU A 339 13.82 4.11 13.08
CA LEU A 339 15.18 3.54 12.95
C LEU A 339 16.04 4.34 11.97
N THR A 340 15.42 4.95 10.96
CA THR A 340 16.05 5.90 10.04
C THR A 340 15.18 7.15 9.98
N PRO A 341 15.45 8.17 10.81
CA PRO A 341 14.68 9.40 10.81
C PRO A 341 14.74 10.10 9.44
N MET A 342 13.60 10.60 8.97
CA MET A 342 13.52 11.34 7.70
C MET A 342 14.44 12.57 7.67
N GLU A 343 14.75 13.15 8.82
CA GLU A 343 15.67 14.28 8.98
C GLU A 343 17.11 13.94 8.58
N ASP A 344 17.53 12.69 8.75
CA ASP A 344 18.87 12.23 8.39
C ASP A 344 19.05 11.99 6.88
N LEU A 345 17.96 11.84 6.13
CA LEU A 345 17.99 11.62 4.68
C LEU A 345 18.22 12.92 3.88
N GLY A 346 18.11 14.10 4.51
CA GLY A 346 18.19 15.42 3.86
C GLY A 346 19.49 16.19 4.08
N GLN A 347 20.43 15.70 4.87
CA GLN A 347 21.72 16.38 5.11
C GLN A 347 22.77 15.92 4.08
N PRO A 348 23.19 16.76 3.13
CA PRO A 348 24.34 16.42 2.28
C PRO A 348 25.60 16.43 3.15
N GLY A 349 26.04 15.26 3.60
CA GLY A 349 27.28 15.10 4.35
C GLY A 349 27.25 14.16 5.54
N GLY A 350 26.12 13.51 5.85
CA GLY A 350 26.08 12.41 6.83
C GLY A 350 26.83 11.18 6.29
N ALA A 351 28.13 11.12 6.54
CA ALA A 351 28.96 9.97 6.26
C ALA A 351 28.50 8.81 7.14
N GLY A 352 27.90 7.78 6.55
CA GLY A 352 27.55 6.57 7.27
C GLY A 352 26.43 5.74 6.67
N ALA A 353 26.23 5.74 5.34
CA ALA A 353 25.54 4.62 4.74
C ALA A 353 26.49 3.42 4.72
N PRO A 354 26.18 2.27 5.38
CA PRO A 354 26.89 1.05 5.09
C PRO A 354 26.69 0.77 3.61
N GLY A 355 27.80 0.65 2.87
CA GLY A 355 27.81 0.48 1.43
C GLY A 355 26.82 -0.59 1.00
N ALA A 356 25.85 -0.21 0.20
CA ALA A 356 25.15 -1.14 -0.64
C ALA A 356 26.20 -1.78 -1.55
N ALA A 357 26.67 -2.95 -1.19
CA ALA A 357 27.41 -3.79 -2.10
C ALA A 357 26.45 -4.07 -3.25
N ALA A 358 26.67 -3.38 -4.37
CA ALA A 358 26.05 -3.67 -5.62
C ALA A 358 26.47 -5.06 -6.05
N GLY A 359 25.77 -6.06 -5.54
CA GLY A 359 25.76 -7.40 -6.07
C GLY A 359 24.98 -7.37 -7.37
N GLY A 360 25.71 -7.04 -8.47
CA GLY A 360 25.18 -7.21 -9.80
C GLY A 360 24.91 -8.68 -10.06
N ALA A 361 23.65 -9.11 -9.88
CA ALA A 361 23.15 -10.31 -10.49
C ALA A 361 23.02 -10.01 -11.98
N GLY A 362 24.04 -10.42 -12.74
CA GLY A 362 24.04 -10.36 -14.18
C GLY A 362 22.86 -11.16 -14.73
N ALA A 363 22.03 -10.48 -15.49
CA ALA A 363 21.09 -11.14 -16.39
C ALA A 363 21.88 -12.09 -17.32
N PRO A 364 21.40 -13.32 -17.58
CA PRO A 364 22.02 -14.17 -18.56
C PRO A 364 21.86 -13.55 -19.94
N GLY A 365 22.98 -13.20 -20.56
CA GLY A 365 23.04 -12.66 -21.89
C GLY A 365 22.46 -13.64 -22.90
N ALA A 366 21.52 -13.17 -23.69
CA ALA A 366 21.10 -13.81 -24.92
C ALA A 366 22.27 -13.80 -25.90
N ALA A 367 22.79 -14.98 -26.21
CA ALA A 367 23.79 -15.18 -27.24
C ALA A 367 23.25 -14.76 -28.61
N ALA A 368 23.86 -13.74 -29.20
CA ALA A 368 23.68 -13.38 -30.59
C ALA A 368 24.34 -14.44 -31.49
N GLY A 369 23.52 -15.27 -32.10
CA GLY A 369 23.89 -16.10 -33.23
C GLY A 369 23.46 -15.41 -34.51
N GLY A 370 24.37 -14.73 -35.19
CA GLY A 370 24.16 -14.25 -36.52
C GLY A 370 24.22 -15.38 -37.55
N ARG A 371 23.35 -15.29 -38.57
CA ARG A 371 23.61 -15.58 -39.98
C ARG A 371 22.32 -15.62 -40.80
N GLY A 372 22.33 -14.91 -41.91
CA GLY A 372 21.74 -15.30 -43.18
C GLY A 372 20.44 -14.62 -43.58
N GLU A 373 20.53 -13.50 -44.23
CA GLU A 373 19.55 -13.16 -45.28
C GLU A 373 19.57 -14.24 -46.39
N PRO A 374 18.44 -14.52 -47.04
CA PRO A 374 18.36 -14.14 -48.43
C PRO A 374 17.00 -13.57 -48.88
N ALA A 375 17.16 -12.51 -49.70
CA ALA A 375 16.46 -12.21 -50.97
C ALA A 375 14.93 -12.25 -51.07
N ALA A 376 14.46 -11.13 -51.51
CA ALA A 376 13.16 -10.78 -52.04
C ALA A 376 12.59 -11.77 -53.10
N SER A 377 11.27 -12.00 -53.02
CA SER A 377 10.49 -12.24 -54.25
C SER A 377 9.10 -11.61 -54.11
N SER A 378 8.88 -10.67 -54.98
CA SER A 378 7.62 -10.02 -55.29
C SER A 378 6.59 -11.04 -55.85
N ARG A 379 5.36 -11.03 -55.38
CA ARG A 379 4.20 -11.35 -56.23
C ARG A 379 2.97 -10.54 -55.79
N ARG A 380 2.59 -9.64 -56.67
CA ARG A 380 1.26 -9.01 -56.78
C ARG A 380 0.19 -10.07 -57.10
N ARG A 381 -0.99 -9.95 -56.48
CA ARG A 381 -2.29 -10.25 -57.13
C ARG A 381 -3.39 -9.60 -56.28
N THR A 382 -3.93 -8.52 -56.83
CA THR A 382 -5.26 -8.30 -57.42
C THR A 382 -6.46 -8.91 -56.68
N GLY A 383 -7.21 -8.10 -56.00
CA GLY A 383 -8.56 -7.64 -56.09
C GLY A 383 -9.69 -8.68 -56.08
N ARG A 384 -10.62 -8.48 -55.17
CA ARG A 384 -12.06 -8.56 -55.52
C ARG A 384 -12.92 -7.88 -54.45
N LYS A 385 -13.70 -6.93 -54.92
CA LYS A 385 -14.87 -6.34 -54.25
C LYS A 385 -15.98 -7.39 -54.12
N GLY A 386 -16.79 -7.29 -53.08
CA GLY A 386 -18.06 -8.00 -52.96
C GLY A 386 -18.82 -7.43 -51.79
N ALA A 387 -19.87 -6.71 -52.09
CA ALA A 387 -20.77 -6.01 -51.21
C ALA A 387 -21.92 -6.91 -50.68
N ALA A 388 -22.59 -6.40 -49.66
CA ALA A 388 -24.01 -6.61 -49.26
C ALA A 388 -24.38 -7.92 -48.52
N LYS A 389 -24.77 -7.90 -47.33
CA LYS A 389 -26.05 -7.48 -46.73
C LYS A 389 -25.89 -7.31 -45.21
#